data_0c94a22bca1da6ddc3ba772b0a1fb402
#
_entry.id   0c94a22bca1da6ddc3ba772b0a1fb402
#
_cell.length_a   1.000
_cell.length_b   1.000
_cell.length_c   1.000
_cell.angle_alpha   90.00
_cell.angle_beta   90.00
_cell.angle_gamma   90.00
#
_symmetry.space_group_name_H-M   'P 1'
#
loop_
_entity.id
_entity.type
_entity.pdbx_description
1 polymer ?
#
loop_
_entity_poly.entity_id
_entity_poly.type
_entity_poly.pdbx_seq_one_letter_code
_entity_poly.pdbx_strand_id
1 'polypeptide(L)'
;MFKISPINEKETQRAYATACGAEYNENHFAYAMCDAESGELMGFAQFDINGEYGYISALRPRKDYTDFEAMFILGRATMNFIDMCGAHKCRASLDSAEERLIKSIGFKLDSDEYVCDMAGMFDGHCDGHDVKL
;
A
#
# COMPACT_ATOMS: atom_id res chain seq x y z
N MET A 1 -0.83 14.75 11.42
CA MET A 1 -0.26 14.78 10.06
C MET A 1 0.71 13.62 9.87
N PHE A 2 0.69 13.01 8.71
CA PHE A 2 1.55 11.86 8.44
C PHE A 2 2.28 12.04 7.11
N LYS A 3 3.35 11.27 6.94
CA LYS A 3 4.19 11.31 5.75
C LYS A 3 4.41 9.88 5.25
N ILE A 4 4.27 9.67 3.94
CA ILE A 4 4.50 8.39 3.30
C ILE A 4 5.82 8.49 2.55
N SER A 5 6.73 7.56 2.80
CA SER A 5 8.06 7.57 2.19
C SER A 5 8.50 6.17 1.80
N PRO A 6 9.23 6.02 0.69
CA PRO A 6 9.80 4.72 0.36
C PRO A 6 10.90 4.37 1.36
N ILE A 7 11.05 3.07 1.62
CA ILE A 7 12.09 2.58 2.50
C ILE A 7 13.15 1.92 1.65
N ASN A 8 14.35 2.53 1.59
CA ASN A 8 15.40 2.05 0.72
C ASN A 8 16.31 1.00 1.36
N GLU A 9 16.39 0.99 2.69
CA GLU A 9 17.27 0.08 3.40
C GLU A 9 16.54 -1.18 3.83
N LYS A 10 17.09 -2.33 3.50
CA LYS A 10 16.45 -3.62 3.81
C LYS A 10 16.33 -3.87 5.31
N GLU A 11 17.29 -3.43 6.09
CA GLU A 11 17.20 -3.57 7.55
C GLU A 11 16.02 -2.79 8.12
N THR A 12 15.80 -1.58 7.61
CA THR A 12 14.68 -0.76 8.03
C THR A 12 13.35 -1.40 7.59
N GLN A 13 13.30 -1.92 6.38
CA GLN A 13 12.12 -2.64 5.90
C GLN A 13 11.79 -3.81 6.83
N ARG A 14 12.79 -4.58 7.20
CA ARG A 14 12.61 -5.73 8.09
C ARG A 14 12.09 -5.31 9.46
N ALA A 15 12.69 -4.26 10.03
CA ALA A 15 12.28 -3.77 11.34
C ALA A 15 10.83 -3.28 11.33
N TYR A 16 10.44 -2.57 10.27
CA TYR A 16 9.08 -2.04 10.15
C TYR A 16 8.07 -3.15 9.89
N ALA A 17 8.45 -4.15 9.10
CA ALA A 17 7.59 -5.32 8.88
C ALA A 17 7.30 -6.01 10.22
N THR A 18 8.33 -6.21 11.04
CA THR A 18 8.16 -6.80 12.36
C THR A 18 7.25 -5.96 13.24
N ALA A 19 7.45 -4.64 13.25
CA ALA A 19 6.63 -3.73 14.06
C ALA A 19 5.17 -3.74 13.65
N CYS A 20 4.89 -4.06 12.40
CA CYS A 20 3.53 -4.09 11.88
C CYS A 20 2.96 -5.50 11.75
N GLY A 21 3.68 -6.51 12.25
CA GLY A 21 3.20 -7.89 12.22
C GLY A 21 3.16 -8.51 10.84
N ALA A 22 3.96 -8.00 9.92
CA ALA A 22 4.03 -8.49 8.56
C ALA A 22 5.23 -9.40 8.36
N GLU A 23 5.11 -10.33 7.42
CA GLU A 23 6.23 -11.18 7.05
C GLU A 23 7.10 -10.41 6.06
N TYR A 24 8.38 -10.23 6.42
CA TYR A 24 9.32 -9.49 5.59
C TYR A 24 9.68 -10.26 4.32
N ASN A 25 9.72 -9.57 3.19
CA ASN A 25 10.16 -10.13 1.92
C ASN A 25 11.26 -9.22 1.35
N GLU A 26 12.49 -9.73 1.32
CA GLU A 26 13.63 -8.91 0.89
C GLU A 26 13.60 -8.54 -0.60
N ASN A 27 12.78 -9.20 -1.39
CA ASN A 27 12.66 -8.94 -2.83
C ASN A 27 11.59 -7.92 -3.17
N HIS A 28 10.85 -7.45 -2.17
CA HIS A 28 9.77 -6.50 -2.37
C HIS A 28 10.20 -5.08 -2.02
N PHE A 29 9.43 -4.13 -2.53
CA PHE A 29 9.56 -2.72 -2.17
C PHE A 29 8.71 -2.44 -0.93
N ALA A 30 8.96 -1.33 -0.28
CA ALA A 30 8.14 -0.95 0.88
C ALA A 30 8.02 0.56 1.02
N TYR A 31 6.84 0.95 1.54
CA TYR A 31 6.57 2.31 2.00
C TYR A 31 6.33 2.28 3.49
N ALA A 32 6.76 3.33 4.16
CA ALA A 32 6.40 3.58 5.55
C ALA A 32 5.52 4.81 5.63
N MET A 33 4.53 4.76 6.51
CA MET A 33 3.76 5.93 6.90
C MET A 33 4.16 6.28 8.33
N CYS A 34 4.65 7.49 8.51
CA CYS A 34 5.13 7.96 9.82
C CYS A 34 4.46 9.27 10.17
N ASP A 35 4.36 9.53 11.48
CA ASP A 35 3.88 10.82 11.94
C ASP A 35 4.88 11.89 11.52
N ALA A 36 4.40 12.97 10.91
CA ALA A 36 5.28 13.99 10.34
C ALA A 36 6.04 14.78 11.39
N GLU A 37 5.52 14.84 12.61
CA GLU A 37 6.15 15.61 13.70
C GLU A 37 7.07 14.73 14.54
N SER A 38 6.57 13.60 15.01
CA SER A 38 7.33 12.72 15.90
C SER A 38 8.23 11.74 15.15
N GLY A 39 7.91 11.43 13.90
CA GLY A 39 8.63 10.41 13.14
C GLY A 39 8.23 8.99 13.49
N GLU A 40 7.23 8.82 14.37
CA GLU A 40 6.82 7.48 14.77
C GLU A 40 6.16 6.73 13.62
N LEU A 41 6.49 5.44 13.53
CA LEU A 41 5.90 4.57 12.51
C LEU A 41 4.41 4.38 12.78
N MET A 42 3.60 4.56 11.75
CA MET A 42 2.15 4.37 11.80
C MET A 42 1.72 3.13 11.03
N GLY A 43 2.33 2.89 9.88
CA GLY A 43 1.96 1.77 9.04
C GLY A 43 3.02 1.42 8.02
N PHE A 44 2.84 0.27 7.39
CA PHE A 44 3.82 -0.32 6.50
C PHE A 44 3.11 -0.96 5.32
N ALA A 45 3.60 -0.70 4.11
CA ALA A 45 3.11 -1.35 2.90
C ALA A 45 4.27 -2.03 2.22
N GLN A 46 4.11 -3.31 1.89
CA GLN A 46 5.11 -4.10 1.19
C GLN A 46 4.50 -4.63 -0.09
N PHE A 47 5.19 -4.43 -1.20
CA PHE A 47 4.60 -4.73 -2.49
C PHE A 47 5.67 -5.04 -3.53
N ASP A 48 5.23 -5.64 -4.64
CA ASP A 48 6.11 -5.93 -5.78
C ASP A 48 5.39 -5.55 -7.06
N ILE A 49 6.16 -5.40 -8.13
CA ILE A 49 5.63 -5.09 -9.45
C ILE A 49 6.26 -6.08 -10.41
N ASN A 50 5.41 -6.85 -11.10
CA ASN A 50 5.87 -7.89 -12.02
C ASN A 50 5.06 -7.82 -13.30
N GLY A 51 5.64 -7.19 -14.32
CA GLY A 51 4.97 -7.02 -15.59
C GLY A 51 3.75 -6.13 -15.48
N GLU A 52 2.59 -6.65 -15.81
CA GLU A 52 1.34 -5.90 -15.80
C GLU A 52 0.63 -5.92 -14.44
N TYR A 53 1.21 -6.63 -13.46
CA TYR A 53 0.58 -6.80 -12.16
C TYR A 53 1.42 -6.24 -11.05
N GLY A 54 0.76 -5.54 -10.14
CA GLY A 54 1.32 -5.25 -8.85
C GLY A 54 0.86 -6.33 -7.86
N TYR A 55 1.58 -6.45 -6.76
CA TYR A 55 1.25 -7.40 -5.72
C TYR A 55 1.52 -6.76 -4.36
N ILE A 56 0.50 -6.71 -3.51
CA ILE A 56 0.65 -6.20 -2.16
C ILE A 56 0.74 -7.39 -1.21
N SER A 57 1.89 -7.54 -0.58
CA SER A 57 2.12 -8.63 0.37
C SER A 57 1.82 -8.22 1.80
N ALA A 58 1.82 -6.91 2.09
CA ALA A 58 1.46 -6.42 3.41
C ALA A 58 0.96 -4.99 3.32
N LEU A 59 -0.10 -4.71 4.07
CA LEU A 59 -0.61 -3.36 4.25
C LEU A 59 -1.17 -3.34 5.67
N ARG A 60 -0.32 -3.00 6.64
CA ARG A 60 -0.64 -3.17 8.05
C ARG A 60 -0.24 -1.98 8.90
N PRO A 61 -1.06 -1.62 9.88
CA PRO A 61 -0.65 -0.61 10.86
C PRO A 61 0.35 -1.22 11.84
N ARG A 62 1.07 -0.36 12.55
CA ARG A 62 1.86 -0.79 13.69
C ARG A 62 0.95 -1.54 14.66
N LYS A 63 1.46 -2.58 15.30
CA LYS A 63 0.65 -3.51 16.11
C LYS A 63 -0.22 -2.84 17.18
N ASP A 64 0.24 -1.75 17.75
CA ASP A 64 -0.48 -1.05 18.82
C ASP A 64 -1.17 0.22 18.33
N TYR A 65 -1.37 0.35 17.02
CA TYR A 65 -1.91 1.55 16.42
C TYR A 65 -3.09 1.19 15.51
N THR A 66 -4.13 1.99 15.58
CA THR A 66 -5.30 1.78 14.74
C THR A 66 -5.78 3.11 14.18
N ASP A 67 -5.71 3.25 12.87
CA ASP A 67 -6.23 4.43 12.16
C ASP A 67 -6.61 3.97 10.75
N PHE A 68 -7.89 3.65 10.58
CA PHE A 68 -8.38 3.13 9.31
C PHE A 68 -8.16 4.10 8.17
N GLU A 69 -8.42 5.39 8.40
CA GLU A 69 -8.29 6.39 7.34
C GLU A 69 -6.83 6.52 6.88
N ALA A 70 -5.89 6.53 7.83
CA ALA A 70 -4.48 6.59 7.49
C ALA A 70 -4.07 5.37 6.66
N MET A 71 -4.54 4.19 7.04
CA MET A 71 -4.23 2.97 6.30
C MET A 71 -4.87 2.95 4.92
N PHE A 72 -6.07 3.52 4.79
CA PHE A 72 -6.72 3.69 3.50
C PHE A 72 -5.84 4.55 2.57
N ILE A 73 -5.33 5.65 3.10
CA ILE A 73 -4.48 6.56 2.31
C ILE A 73 -3.17 5.87 1.93
N LEU A 74 -2.56 5.12 2.84
CA LEU A 74 -1.33 4.38 2.54
C LEU A 74 -1.59 3.35 1.43
N GLY A 75 -2.70 2.63 1.51
CA GLY A 75 -3.07 1.64 0.50
C GLY A 75 -3.25 2.28 -0.87
N ARG A 76 -3.98 3.39 -0.93
CA ARG A 76 -4.22 4.09 -2.20
C ARG A 76 -2.93 4.70 -2.76
N ALA A 77 -2.04 5.20 -1.90
CA ALA A 77 -0.75 5.71 -2.35
C ALA A 77 0.10 4.60 -2.95
N THR A 78 0.10 3.43 -2.34
CA THR A 78 0.83 2.27 -2.84
C THR A 78 0.29 1.83 -4.21
N MET A 79 -1.03 1.73 -4.32
CA MET A 79 -1.68 1.36 -5.58
C MET A 79 -1.39 2.38 -6.68
N ASN A 80 -1.43 3.66 -6.34
CA ASN A 80 -1.13 4.72 -7.30
C ASN A 80 0.30 4.60 -7.83
N PHE A 81 1.26 4.32 -6.96
CA PHE A 81 2.63 4.13 -7.39
C PHE A 81 2.75 2.93 -8.34
N ILE A 82 2.10 1.82 -8.01
CA ILE A 82 2.10 0.63 -8.86
C ILE A 82 1.52 0.97 -10.24
N ASP A 83 0.40 1.69 -10.25
CA ASP A 83 -0.26 2.11 -11.49
C ASP A 83 0.65 3.01 -12.33
N MET A 84 1.35 3.94 -11.68
CA MET A 84 2.27 4.85 -12.36
C MET A 84 3.45 4.11 -12.98
N CYS A 85 3.81 2.97 -12.44
CA CYS A 85 4.88 2.14 -13.00
C CYS A 85 4.42 1.28 -14.17
N GLY A 86 3.16 1.40 -14.58
CA GLY A 86 2.63 0.69 -15.74
C GLY A 86 1.87 -0.59 -15.42
N ALA A 87 1.76 -0.94 -14.16
CA ALA A 87 0.99 -2.11 -13.74
C ALA A 87 -0.41 -1.66 -13.33
N HIS A 88 -1.37 -1.87 -14.20
CA HIS A 88 -2.74 -1.37 -14.00
C HIS A 88 -3.67 -2.37 -13.33
N LYS A 89 -3.13 -3.51 -12.92
CA LYS A 89 -3.85 -4.52 -12.15
C LYS A 89 -3.04 -4.86 -10.92
N CYS A 90 -3.72 -5.12 -9.82
CA CYS A 90 -3.03 -5.42 -8.57
C CYS A 90 -3.66 -6.62 -7.89
N ARG A 91 -2.82 -7.44 -7.28
CA ARG A 91 -3.24 -8.57 -6.45
C ARG A 91 -2.75 -8.35 -5.04
N ALA A 92 -3.40 -9.01 -4.10
CA ALA A 92 -2.98 -8.94 -2.70
C ALA A 92 -3.27 -10.28 -2.05
N SER A 93 -2.36 -10.73 -1.17
CA SER A 93 -2.58 -11.97 -0.45
C SER A 93 -3.69 -11.80 0.58
N LEU A 94 -4.31 -12.93 0.96
CA LEU A 94 -5.42 -12.89 1.91
C LEU A 94 -5.00 -12.34 3.27
N ASP A 95 -3.75 -12.52 3.64
CA ASP A 95 -3.22 -12.05 4.91
C ASP A 95 -2.48 -10.71 4.81
N SER A 96 -2.56 -10.04 3.65
CA SER A 96 -1.85 -8.77 3.45
C SER A 96 -2.40 -7.65 4.32
N ALA A 97 -3.71 -7.64 4.53
CA ALA A 97 -4.39 -6.57 5.26
C ALA A 97 -5.69 -7.08 5.83
N GLU A 98 -6.27 -6.29 6.74
CA GLU A 98 -7.61 -6.55 7.23
C GLU A 98 -8.60 -6.50 6.07
N GLU A 99 -9.57 -7.41 6.07
CA GLU A 99 -10.54 -7.53 4.98
C GLU A 99 -11.27 -6.23 4.68
N ARG A 100 -11.74 -5.55 5.72
CA ARG A 100 -12.45 -4.29 5.55
C ARG A 100 -11.58 -3.25 4.82
N LEU A 101 -10.31 -3.20 5.18
CA LEU A 101 -9.38 -2.25 4.57
C LEU A 101 -9.13 -2.59 3.10
N ILE A 102 -8.80 -3.85 2.82
CA ILE A 102 -8.43 -4.23 1.45
C ILE A 102 -9.61 -4.06 0.49
N LYS A 103 -10.82 -4.33 0.95
CA LYS A 103 -12.01 -4.12 0.14
C LYS A 103 -12.30 -2.64 -0.06
N SER A 104 -12.09 -1.83 0.97
CA SER A 104 -12.36 -0.39 0.91
C SER A 104 -11.46 0.32 -0.08
N ILE A 105 -10.22 -0.12 -0.24
CA ILE A 105 -9.31 0.51 -1.19
C ILE A 105 -9.54 0.06 -2.64
N GLY A 106 -10.42 -0.92 -2.86
CA GLY A 106 -10.86 -1.28 -4.20
C GLY A 106 -10.67 -2.73 -4.61
N PHE A 107 -10.17 -3.56 -3.71
CA PHE A 107 -9.95 -4.98 -4.03
C PHE A 107 -11.22 -5.80 -3.85
N LYS A 108 -11.30 -6.88 -4.62
CA LYS A 108 -12.37 -7.88 -4.52
C LYS A 108 -11.74 -9.24 -4.33
N LEU A 109 -12.42 -10.09 -3.58
CA LEU A 109 -11.97 -11.46 -3.39
C LEU A 109 -12.19 -12.25 -4.68
N ASP A 110 -11.16 -12.95 -5.14
CA ASP A 110 -11.23 -13.82 -6.30
C ASP A 110 -10.48 -15.11 -5.98
N SER A 111 -11.23 -16.17 -5.71
CA SER A 111 -10.70 -17.46 -5.27
C SER A 111 -9.90 -17.33 -3.98
N ASP A 112 -8.58 -17.41 -4.06
CA ASP A 112 -7.70 -17.43 -2.89
C ASP A 112 -6.84 -16.17 -2.77
N GLU A 113 -7.21 -15.09 -3.48
CA GLU A 113 -6.50 -13.82 -3.35
C GLU A 113 -7.43 -12.65 -3.65
N TYR A 114 -6.97 -11.46 -3.32
CA TYR A 114 -7.68 -10.23 -3.66
C TYR A 114 -7.15 -9.67 -4.96
N VAL A 115 -8.04 -9.09 -5.78
CA VAL A 115 -7.66 -8.50 -7.05
C VAL A 115 -8.32 -7.13 -7.21
N CYS A 116 -7.63 -6.25 -7.93
CA CYS A 116 -8.15 -4.92 -8.25
C CYS A 116 -7.69 -4.53 -9.65
N ASP A 117 -8.65 -4.10 -10.49
CA ASP A 117 -8.34 -3.52 -11.79
C ASP A 117 -8.27 -2.01 -11.58
N MET A 118 -7.08 -1.46 -11.70
CA MET A 118 -6.83 -0.04 -11.43
C MET A 118 -6.95 0.85 -12.66
N ALA A 119 -7.33 0.29 -13.81
CA ALA A 119 -7.46 1.08 -15.04
C ALA A 119 -8.44 2.23 -14.82
N GLY A 120 -7.97 3.44 -15.03
CA GLY A 120 -8.78 4.65 -14.85
C GLY A 120 -8.99 5.10 -13.41
N MET A 121 -8.56 4.31 -12.42
CA MET A 121 -8.79 4.63 -11.01
C MET A 121 -8.07 5.91 -10.57
N PHE A 122 -6.89 6.16 -11.11
CA PHE A 122 -6.05 7.31 -10.74
C PHE A 122 -5.93 8.34 -11.86
N ASP A 123 -6.78 8.27 -12.88
CA ASP A 123 -6.80 9.24 -13.99
C ASP A 123 -7.49 10.51 -13.54
N GLY A 124 -6.97 11.50 -13.65
CA GLY A 124 -7.43 12.67 -13.33
C GLY A 124 -8.58 13.27 -12.74
N HIS A 125 -8.46 13.09 -13.20
CA HIS A 125 -8.77 13.69 -12.82
C HIS A 125 -9.23 14.38 -12.70
N CYS A 126 -9.43 14.55 -12.62
CA CYS A 126 -9.75 15.02 -12.60
C CYS A 126 -10.01 15.58 -12.94
N ASP A 127 -10.26 15.67 -12.83
CA ASP A 127 -10.32 16.17 -13.28
C ASP A 127 -10.27 16.81 -13.49
N GLY A 128 -10.44 17.14 -13.37
CA GLY A 128 -10.08 17.53 -13.61
C GLY A 128 -9.71 18.05 -13.51
N HIS A 129 -9.53 18.20 -13.23
CA HIS A 129 -8.78 18.34 -13.24
C HIS A 129 -8.21 18.52 -13.45
N ASP A 130 -8.45 18.66 -13.37
CA ASP A 130 -7.64 18.69 -13.64
C ASP A 130 -7.05 19.10 -13.77
N VAL A 131 -7.23 19.29 -13.83
CA VAL A 131 -6.45 19.51 -14.03
C VAL A 131 -5.86 19.90 -14.23
N LYS A 132 -5.98 20.18 -14.25
CA LYS A 132 -5.22 20.30 -14.43
C LYS A 132 -4.53 20.64 -14.31
N LEU A 133 -4.73 20.70 -14.04
CA LEU A 133 -3.95 20.73 -13.91
C LEU A 133 -3.54 20.97 -14.03
#